data_c770f0ae41fc4a4194ceeaf8e308a566
#
_entry.id   c770f0ae41fc4a4194ceeaf8e308a566
#
_cell.length_a   1.000
_cell.length_b   1.000
_cell.length_c   1.000
_cell.angle_alpha   90.00
_cell.angle_beta   90.00
_cell.angle_gamma   90.00
#
_symmetry.space_group_name_H-M   'P 1'
#
loop_
_entity.id
_entity.type
_entity.pdbx_description
1 polymer ?
#
loop_
_entity_poly.entity_id
_entity_poly.type
_entity_poly.pdbx_seq_one_letter_code
_entity_poly.pdbx_strand_id
1 'polypeptide(L)'
;MKHPLALLALLAAFGQVAVAQEVKLVEQKDKSQVDVLVDGQPFTSYVYSAEQKKPILSPLRTSQGNIFTRGYPNEKIAGERTDHPHHISSWFNYGDVNGTDFWNSPPPGYSHKGKMPYGAVKHKSIKTINSGAGAATLEVSSDWIMADGSKVLQQDEKLVFRAAKDLRIIDRIITLTAQEKDAVFHDSKEGAIAIRVTRTLEEPSTKPEIFTDAAGIPTTVAKLDNTGVNGVYLSSEGLVGEKDAWSTRAKWMTLSGNVKGEDVSIGIFDHPKNSTYPTYWHCRGYGLFAANPFGAKEFPKGNPSKKALNFTLKAGQSETFRFRILIHTGKLDAAQTEAQYQQFLKDVK
;
A
#
# COMPACT_ATOMS: atom_id res chain seq x y z
N MET A 1 40.57 -49.31 -44.18
CA MET A 1 40.13 -48.92 -42.83
C MET A 1 40.00 -47.41 -42.82
N LYS A 2 38.73 -46.93 -42.76
CA LYS A 2 38.41 -45.49 -42.75
C LYS A 2 37.92 -45.14 -41.35
N HIS A 3 38.64 -44.27 -40.63
CA HIS A 3 38.19 -43.74 -39.32
C HIS A 3 37.27 -42.53 -39.55
N PRO A 4 36.13 -42.42 -38.87
CA PRO A 4 35.35 -41.21 -38.86
C PRO A 4 35.89 -40.27 -37.76
N LEU A 5 36.20 -39.00 -38.15
CA LEU A 5 36.43 -37.90 -37.23
C LEU A 5 35.09 -37.49 -36.58
N ALA A 6 34.98 -37.64 -35.27
CA ALA A 6 33.86 -37.08 -34.50
C ALA A 6 34.16 -35.63 -34.20
N LEU A 7 33.33 -34.71 -34.76
CA LEU A 7 33.40 -33.29 -34.50
C LEU A 7 32.60 -33.01 -33.22
N LEU A 8 33.30 -32.71 -32.13
CA LEU A 8 32.71 -32.33 -30.84
C LEU A 8 32.31 -30.84 -30.95
N ALA A 9 31.01 -30.54 -31.10
CA ALA A 9 30.48 -29.18 -31.03
C ALA A 9 30.38 -28.76 -29.57
N LEU A 10 31.24 -27.84 -29.13
CA LEU A 10 31.17 -27.20 -27.81
C LEU A 10 30.04 -26.14 -27.86
N LEU A 11 28.88 -26.44 -27.29
CA LEU A 11 27.82 -25.45 -27.04
C LEU A 11 28.25 -24.58 -25.84
N ALA A 12 28.74 -23.38 -26.12
CA ALA A 12 28.96 -22.35 -25.12
C ALA A 12 27.57 -21.80 -24.69
N ALA A 13 27.09 -22.25 -23.53
CA ALA A 13 25.93 -21.67 -22.87
C ALA A 13 26.36 -20.28 -22.36
N PHE A 14 26.06 -19.22 -23.12
CA PHE A 14 26.10 -17.86 -22.61
C PHE A 14 24.97 -17.70 -21.60
N GLY A 15 25.28 -17.88 -20.32
CA GLY A 15 24.39 -17.46 -19.24
C GLY A 15 24.19 -15.95 -19.33
N GLN A 16 23.01 -15.50 -19.70
CA GLN A 16 22.65 -14.09 -19.58
C GLN A 16 22.73 -13.73 -18.10
N VAL A 17 23.74 -12.97 -17.71
CA VAL A 17 23.78 -12.30 -16.40
C VAL A 17 22.63 -11.29 -16.42
N ALA A 18 21.56 -11.57 -15.69
CA ALA A 18 20.47 -10.62 -15.53
C ALA A 18 21.05 -9.38 -14.82
N VAL A 19 21.21 -8.29 -15.57
CA VAL A 19 21.63 -7.00 -15.00
C VAL A 19 20.51 -6.52 -14.08
N ALA A 20 20.86 -6.24 -12.83
CA ALA A 20 19.90 -5.69 -11.88
C ALA A 20 19.42 -4.32 -12.37
N GLN A 21 18.10 -4.09 -12.36
CA GLN A 21 17.52 -2.81 -12.79
C GLN A 21 17.99 -1.68 -11.86
N GLU A 22 18.32 -0.53 -12.42
CA GLU A 22 18.67 0.65 -11.64
C GLU A 22 17.40 1.19 -10.95
N VAL A 23 17.47 1.42 -9.63
CA VAL A 23 16.42 2.12 -8.88
C VAL A 23 16.98 3.46 -8.43
N LYS A 24 16.43 4.55 -8.98
CA LYS A 24 16.90 5.92 -8.75
C LYS A 24 15.87 6.73 -7.98
N LEU A 25 16.32 7.45 -6.96
CA LEU A 25 15.54 8.42 -6.20
C LEU A 25 15.94 9.83 -6.60
N VAL A 26 14.95 10.67 -6.93
CA VAL A 26 15.18 12.06 -7.35
C VAL A 26 14.32 12.98 -6.50
N GLU A 27 14.93 13.79 -5.65
CA GLU A 27 14.21 14.78 -4.85
C GLU A 27 13.75 15.95 -5.73
N GLN A 28 12.47 16.27 -5.69
CA GLN A 28 11.82 17.41 -6.33
C GLN A 28 11.31 18.35 -5.24
N LYS A 29 12.18 19.21 -4.73
CA LYS A 29 11.88 20.09 -3.57
C LYS A 29 10.73 21.06 -3.84
N ASP A 30 10.67 21.61 -5.05
CA ASP A 30 9.62 22.51 -5.53
C ASP A 30 8.23 21.86 -5.53
N LYS A 31 8.16 20.53 -5.70
CA LYS A 31 6.93 19.73 -5.70
C LYS A 31 6.67 19.02 -4.37
N SER A 32 7.57 19.16 -3.39
CA SER A 32 7.50 18.42 -2.13
C SER A 32 7.33 16.91 -2.35
N GLN A 33 8.21 16.31 -3.15
CA GLN A 33 8.19 14.87 -3.45
C GLN A 33 9.59 14.30 -3.74
N VAL A 34 9.69 12.97 -3.62
CA VAL A 34 10.84 12.19 -4.11
C VAL A 34 10.34 11.21 -5.14
N ASP A 35 10.78 11.35 -6.38
CA ASP A 35 10.45 10.44 -7.48
C ASP A 35 11.27 9.16 -7.37
N VAL A 36 10.64 8.03 -7.63
CA VAL A 36 11.25 6.70 -7.71
C VAL A 36 11.19 6.25 -9.15
N LEU A 37 12.35 6.11 -9.77
CA LEU A 37 12.49 5.67 -11.15
C LEU A 37 13.13 4.28 -11.19
N VAL A 38 12.70 3.45 -12.14
CA VAL A 38 13.33 2.16 -12.45
C VAL A 38 13.80 2.18 -13.89
N ASP A 39 15.11 2.05 -14.13
CA ASP A 39 15.72 2.21 -15.44
C ASP A 39 15.29 3.51 -16.15
N GLY A 40 15.19 4.61 -15.37
CA GLY A 40 14.75 5.92 -15.84
C GLY A 40 13.23 6.07 -16.02
N GLN A 41 12.43 5.00 -15.89
CA GLN A 41 10.97 5.05 -16.02
C GLN A 41 10.29 5.29 -14.67
N PRO A 42 9.23 6.13 -14.60
CA PRO A 42 8.52 6.39 -13.35
C PRO A 42 7.90 5.11 -12.76
N PHE A 43 8.16 4.88 -11.47
CA PHE A 43 7.49 3.85 -10.68
C PHE A 43 6.45 4.46 -9.74
N THR A 44 6.89 5.35 -8.87
CA THR A 44 6.03 6.07 -7.92
C THR A 44 6.71 7.34 -7.46
N SER A 45 6.02 8.17 -6.66
CA SER A 45 6.63 9.28 -5.92
C SER A 45 6.19 9.24 -4.46
N TYR A 46 7.13 9.47 -3.55
CA TYR A 46 6.81 9.79 -2.16
C TYR A 46 6.44 11.27 -2.10
N VAL A 47 5.15 11.55 -1.93
CA VAL A 47 4.59 12.91 -1.93
C VAL A 47 4.29 13.34 -0.50
N TYR A 48 4.83 14.51 -0.12
CA TYR A 48 4.74 15.05 1.22
C TYR A 48 4.34 16.55 1.26
N SER A 49 3.61 17.01 0.25
CA SER A 49 3.19 18.40 0.17
C SER A 49 2.31 18.79 1.37
N ALA A 50 2.34 20.07 1.75
CA ALA A 50 1.56 20.59 2.88
C ALA A 50 0.03 20.45 2.68
N GLU A 51 -0.41 20.28 1.44
CA GLU A 51 -1.81 20.06 1.10
C GLU A 51 -2.29 18.65 1.46
N GLN A 52 -1.37 17.69 1.53
CA GLN A 52 -1.71 16.34 1.96
C GLN A 52 -1.80 16.27 3.49
N LYS A 53 -2.81 15.54 3.98
CA LYS A 53 -2.97 15.30 5.43
C LYS A 53 -2.06 14.20 5.94
N LYS A 54 -1.36 13.52 5.04
CA LYS A 54 -0.40 12.44 5.29
C LYS A 54 0.53 12.28 4.09
N PRO A 55 1.77 11.82 4.27
CA PRO A 55 2.60 11.39 3.15
C PRO A 55 1.98 10.19 2.43
N ILE A 56 2.12 10.15 1.10
CA ILE A 56 1.57 9.10 0.25
C ILE A 56 2.61 8.61 -0.75
N LEU A 57 2.45 7.39 -1.23
CA LEU A 57 3.13 6.90 -2.45
C LEU A 57 2.13 6.98 -3.60
N SER A 58 2.38 7.87 -4.57
CA SER A 58 1.40 8.17 -5.62
C SER A 58 2.04 8.66 -6.92
N PRO A 59 1.50 8.19 -8.08
CA PRO A 59 0.71 6.98 -8.22
C PRO A 59 1.59 5.74 -8.10
N LEU A 60 1.01 4.56 -7.90
CA LEU A 60 1.74 3.30 -8.02
C LEU A 60 1.55 2.72 -9.43
N ARG A 61 2.64 2.20 -9.99
CA ARG A 61 2.66 1.61 -11.34
C ARG A 61 3.16 0.17 -11.31
N THR A 62 2.70 -0.60 -12.29
CA THR A 62 3.21 -1.94 -12.60
C THR A 62 4.60 -1.86 -13.23
N SER A 63 5.23 -3.00 -13.48
CA SER A 63 6.50 -3.06 -14.21
C SER A 63 6.40 -2.57 -15.66
N GLN A 64 5.20 -2.60 -16.25
CA GLN A 64 4.92 -2.06 -17.59
C GLN A 64 4.52 -0.58 -17.58
N GLY A 65 4.49 0.07 -16.40
CA GLY A 65 4.18 1.48 -16.25
C GLY A 65 2.68 1.80 -16.11
N ASN A 66 1.79 0.82 -16.12
CA ASN A 66 0.36 1.03 -15.93
C ASN A 66 0.04 1.45 -14.50
N ILE A 67 -0.69 2.56 -14.33
CA ILE A 67 -1.16 3.03 -13.03
C ILE A 67 -2.31 2.12 -12.58
N PHE A 68 -2.20 1.57 -11.36
CA PHE A 68 -3.22 0.72 -10.78
C PHE A 68 -3.87 1.32 -9.51
N THR A 69 -3.40 2.48 -9.06
CA THR A 69 -4.05 3.23 -7.97
C THR A 69 -5.02 4.26 -8.50
N ARG A 70 -6.07 4.54 -7.71
CA ARG A 70 -7.09 5.54 -8.02
C ARG A 70 -6.49 6.94 -8.06
N GLY A 71 -6.87 7.75 -9.07
CA GLY A 71 -6.44 9.14 -9.21
C GLY A 71 -7.17 10.09 -8.28
N TYR A 72 -8.50 9.85 -8.06
CA TYR A 72 -9.33 10.71 -7.19
C TYR A 72 -8.81 10.74 -5.73
N PRO A 73 -8.79 11.89 -5.06
CA PRO A 73 -9.33 13.20 -5.45
C PRO A 73 -8.34 14.09 -6.22
N ASN A 74 -7.05 13.72 -6.28
CA ASN A 74 -5.99 14.56 -6.87
C ASN A 74 -6.15 14.68 -8.39
N GLU A 75 -6.63 13.63 -9.03
CA GLU A 75 -6.91 13.58 -10.46
C GLU A 75 -8.33 13.05 -10.68
N LYS A 76 -9.10 13.71 -11.53
CA LYS A 76 -10.47 13.34 -11.85
C LYS A 76 -10.50 12.46 -13.10
N ILE A 77 -10.36 11.17 -12.92
CA ILE A 77 -10.38 10.18 -14.01
C ILE A 77 -11.81 9.68 -14.23
N ALA A 78 -12.30 9.77 -15.46
CA ALA A 78 -13.64 9.29 -15.81
C ALA A 78 -13.80 7.80 -15.45
N GLY A 79 -14.94 7.45 -14.86
CA GLY A 79 -15.24 6.09 -14.42
C GLY A 79 -14.64 5.69 -13.07
N GLU A 80 -13.89 6.57 -12.39
CA GLU A 80 -13.44 6.33 -11.02
C GLU A 80 -14.47 6.82 -9.98
N ARG A 81 -14.58 6.06 -8.87
CA ARG A 81 -15.43 6.44 -7.73
C ARG A 81 -14.94 7.72 -7.08
N THR A 82 -15.88 8.55 -6.63
CA THR A 82 -15.60 9.80 -5.90
C THR A 82 -15.85 9.71 -4.40
N ASP A 83 -16.03 8.48 -3.89
CA ASP A 83 -16.14 8.19 -2.46
C ASP A 83 -14.80 8.37 -1.73
N HIS A 84 -14.83 8.52 -0.40
CA HIS A 84 -13.66 8.53 0.47
C HIS A 84 -12.49 9.35 -0.09
N PRO A 85 -12.57 10.69 -0.16
CA PRO A 85 -11.50 11.53 -0.72
C PRO A 85 -10.17 11.43 0.04
N HIS A 86 -10.18 10.88 1.26
CA HIS A 86 -9.00 10.60 2.05
C HIS A 86 -8.28 9.29 1.67
N HIS A 87 -8.86 8.44 0.81
CA HIS A 87 -8.19 7.23 0.28
C HIS A 87 -7.39 7.59 -0.98
N ILE A 88 -6.12 7.99 -0.81
CA ILE A 88 -5.27 8.49 -1.90
C ILE A 88 -4.12 7.52 -2.14
N SER A 89 -4.14 6.82 -3.27
CA SER A 89 -3.08 5.93 -3.74
C SER A 89 -2.62 4.92 -2.67
N SER A 90 -1.43 5.09 -2.03
CA SER A 90 -0.99 4.25 -0.89
C SER A 90 -0.48 5.10 0.25
N TRP A 91 -0.89 4.78 1.48
CA TRP A 91 -0.56 5.55 2.69
C TRP A 91 -0.42 4.68 3.93
N PHE A 92 0.03 5.32 5.03
CA PHE A 92 0.03 4.75 6.38
C PHE A 92 -0.49 5.80 7.37
N ASN A 93 -1.57 5.49 8.10
CA ASN A 93 -2.10 6.23 9.23
C ASN A 93 -3.19 5.42 9.96
N TYR A 94 -3.89 6.02 10.92
CA TYR A 94 -4.92 5.34 11.72
C TYR A 94 -6.10 6.24 12.07
N GLY A 95 -7.26 5.62 12.33
CA GLY A 95 -8.53 6.34 12.55
C GLY A 95 -8.64 7.02 13.90
N ASP A 96 -8.14 6.43 14.98
CA ASP A 96 -8.29 7.01 16.33
C ASP A 96 -7.01 6.85 17.15
N VAL A 97 -6.27 7.95 17.30
CA VAL A 97 -5.16 8.04 18.26
C VAL A 97 -5.48 9.14 19.25
N ASN A 98 -5.67 8.76 20.52
CA ASN A 98 -6.05 9.68 21.61
C ASN A 98 -7.28 10.55 21.30
N GLY A 99 -8.28 9.99 20.59
CA GLY A 99 -9.50 10.71 20.22
C GLY A 99 -9.36 11.65 19.02
N THR A 100 -8.29 11.52 18.25
CA THR A 100 -8.06 12.28 17.00
C THR A 100 -8.03 11.31 15.81
N ASP A 101 -8.80 11.64 14.77
CA ASP A 101 -8.91 10.84 13.55
C ASP A 101 -7.88 11.29 12.52
N PHE A 102 -6.91 10.43 12.22
CA PHE A 102 -5.91 10.69 11.18
C PHE A 102 -6.28 10.02 9.84
N TRP A 103 -7.14 8.99 9.86
CA TRP A 103 -7.51 8.26 8.67
C TRP A 103 -8.48 9.03 7.79
N ASN A 104 -9.61 9.46 8.36
CA ASN A 104 -10.67 10.15 7.62
C ASN A 104 -10.39 11.63 7.37
N SER A 105 -9.23 12.15 7.79
CA SER A 105 -8.83 13.54 7.57
C SER A 105 -8.82 13.86 6.06
N PRO A 106 -9.76 14.68 5.57
CA PRO A 106 -9.90 14.92 4.14
C PRO A 106 -8.84 15.89 3.62
N PRO A 107 -8.43 15.77 2.34
CA PRO A 107 -7.58 16.79 1.73
C PRO A 107 -8.33 18.13 1.59
N PRO A 108 -7.60 19.25 1.34
CA PRO A 108 -8.19 20.55 1.13
C PRO A 108 -9.29 20.53 0.06
N GLY A 109 -10.36 21.30 0.29
CA GLY A 109 -11.51 21.38 -0.62
C GLY A 109 -12.55 20.27 -0.44
N TYR A 110 -12.29 19.29 0.41
CA TYR A 110 -13.23 18.23 0.76
C TYR A 110 -13.65 18.35 2.22
N SER A 111 -14.93 18.11 2.50
CA SER A 111 -15.44 18.05 3.87
C SER A 111 -15.91 16.64 4.18
N HIS A 112 -15.62 16.19 5.37
CA HIS A 112 -16.17 14.97 5.93
C HIS A 112 -16.69 15.29 7.33
N LYS A 113 -17.95 14.97 7.62
CA LYS A 113 -18.52 15.15 8.95
C LYS A 113 -18.17 13.93 9.80
N GLY A 114 -16.95 13.91 10.31
CA GLY A 114 -16.50 12.91 11.29
C GLY A 114 -17.08 13.19 12.68
N LYS A 115 -17.06 12.16 13.53
CA LYS A 115 -17.45 12.29 14.95
C LYS A 115 -16.30 12.83 15.81
N MET A 116 -15.08 12.74 15.31
CA MET A 116 -13.84 13.12 16.00
C MET A 116 -13.14 14.27 15.26
N PRO A 117 -12.34 15.08 15.96
CA PRO A 117 -11.48 16.06 15.33
C PRO A 117 -10.40 15.37 14.46
N TYR A 118 -9.98 16.02 13.38
CA TYR A 118 -9.01 15.49 12.45
C TYR A 118 -7.59 15.92 12.78
N GLY A 119 -6.67 14.95 12.75
CA GLY A 119 -5.23 15.17 12.79
C GLY A 119 -4.59 15.16 11.40
N ALA A 120 -3.27 15.30 11.39
CA ALA A 120 -2.47 15.17 10.19
C ALA A 120 -1.11 14.51 10.49
N VAL A 121 -0.63 13.69 9.56
CA VAL A 121 0.75 13.18 9.58
C VAL A 121 1.57 14.13 8.70
N LYS A 122 2.41 14.95 9.32
CA LYS A 122 3.20 15.98 8.62
C LYS A 122 4.63 15.51 8.42
N HIS A 123 5.08 15.50 7.18
CA HIS A 123 6.49 15.25 6.87
C HIS A 123 7.37 16.28 7.58
N LYS A 124 8.46 15.81 8.16
CA LYS A 124 9.42 16.64 8.90
C LYS A 124 10.74 16.75 8.16
N SER A 125 11.30 15.65 7.70
CA SER A 125 12.60 15.63 7.04
C SER A 125 12.85 14.36 6.25
N ILE A 126 13.68 14.49 5.25
CA ILE A 126 14.34 13.37 4.57
C ILE A 126 15.67 13.16 5.26
N LYS A 127 15.92 11.93 5.75
CA LYS A 127 17.18 11.56 6.44
C LYS A 127 18.18 10.95 5.48
N THR A 128 17.72 10.16 4.52
CA THR A 128 18.58 9.40 3.59
C THR A 128 17.90 9.28 2.23
N ILE A 129 18.67 9.49 1.17
CA ILE A 129 18.31 9.17 -0.22
C ILE A 129 19.48 8.38 -0.82
N ASN A 130 19.30 7.07 -1.04
CA ASN A 130 20.32 6.21 -1.66
C ASN A 130 19.70 5.48 -2.85
N SER A 131 20.26 5.71 -4.04
CA SER A 131 19.92 5.00 -5.28
C SER A 131 20.90 3.86 -5.51
N GLY A 132 20.49 2.80 -6.24
CA GLY A 132 21.39 1.71 -6.53
C GLY A 132 20.85 0.66 -7.51
N ALA A 133 21.70 -0.25 -7.91
CA ALA A 133 21.33 -1.40 -8.72
C ALA A 133 20.47 -2.38 -7.89
N GLY A 134 19.30 -2.71 -8.38
CA GLY A 134 18.35 -3.63 -7.74
C GLY A 134 17.56 -3.05 -6.56
N ALA A 135 18.05 -2.01 -5.89
CA ALA A 135 17.35 -1.41 -4.76
C ALA A 135 17.74 0.04 -4.50
N ALA A 136 16.78 0.83 -3.98
CA ALA A 136 17.01 2.17 -3.46
C ALA A 136 16.38 2.32 -2.07
N THR A 137 16.92 3.21 -1.24
CA THR A 137 16.43 3.46 0.13
C THR A 137 16.14 4.95 0.33
N LEU A 138 14.93 5.22 0.83
CA LEU A 138 14.50 6.54 1.32
C LEU A 138 14.17 6.43 2.80
N GLU A 139 14.82 7.23 3.64
CA GLU A 139 14.49 7.32 5.06
C GLU A 139 13.94 8.70 5.37
N VAL A 140 12.77 8.74 6.00
CA VAL A 140 12.02 9.97 6.29
C VAL A 140 11.55 10.00 7.73
N SER A 141 11.26 11.20 8.22
CA SER A 141 10.62 11.43 9.51
C SER A 141 9.37 12.27 9.33
N SER A 142 8.32 11.96 10.09
CA SER A 142 7.05 12.68 10.10
C SER A 142 6.53 12.80 11.53
N ASP A 143 5.74 13.82 11.79
CA ASP A 143 5.09 14.05 13.07
C ASP A 143 3.57 13.87 12.94
N TRP A 144 2.96 13.12 13.85
CA TRP A 144 1.50 13.00 13.95
C TRP A 144 0.98 14.12 14.82
N ILE A 145 0.30 15.07 14.19
CA ILE A 145 -0.17 16.30 14.83
C ILE A 145 -1.67 16.18 15.06
N MET A 146 -2.07 16.25 16.32
CA MET A 146 -3.45 16.21 16.76
C MET A 146 -4.21 17.48 16.34
N ALA A 147 -5.53 17.47 16.49
CA ALA A 147 -6.38 18.60 16.13
C ALA A 147 -6.09 19.87 16.94
N ASP A 148 -5.60 19.73 18.17
CA ASP A 148 -5.18 20.84 19.05
C ASP A 148 -3.77 21.38 18.74
N GLY A 149 -3.09 20.79 17.73
CA GLY A 149 -1.74 21.15 17.34
C GLY A 149 -0.63 20.42 18.11
N SER A 150 -0.95 19.64 19.13
CA SER A 150 0.04 18.87 19.88
C SER A 150 0.55 17.68 19.06
N LYS A 151 1.80 17.27 19.30
CA LYS A 151 2.41 16.12 18.67
C LYS A 151 2.21 14.88 19.54
N VAL A 152 1.54 13.86 19.01
CA VAL A 152 1.29 12.60 19.73
C VAL A 152 2.32 11.53 19.39
N LEU A 153 2.76 11.43 18.12
CA LEU A 153 3.74 10.44 17.66
C LEU A 153 4.79 11.10 16.77
N GLN A 154 5.99 10.57 16.80
CA GLN A 154 6.94 10.65 15.70
C GLN A 154 6.90 9.35 14.91
N GLN A 155 6.92 9.46 13.60
CA GLN A 155 7.06 8.32 12.68
C GLN A 155 8.39 8.45 11.96
N ASP A 156 9.26 7.47 12.13
CA ASP A 156 10.45 7.28 11.31
C ASP A 156 10.19 6.13 10.36
N GLU A 157 10.34 6.35 9.07
CA GLU A 157 10.04 5.34 8.05
C GLU A 157 11.21 5.15 7.12
N LYS A 158 11.59 3.88 6.94
CA LYS A 158 12.51 3.42 5.91
C LYS A 158 11.72 2.72 4.81
N LEU A 159 11.76 3.32 3.62
CA LEU A 159 11.22 2.78 2.39
C LEU A 159 12.35 2.15 1.59
N VAL A 160 12.22 0.86 1.23
CA VAL A 160 13.17 0.19 0.34
C VAL A 160 12.43 -0.20 -0.93
N PHE A 161 12.79 0.43 -2.03
CA PHE A 161 12.24 0.16 -3.36
C PHE A 161 13.14 -0.85 -4.07
N ARG A 162 12.55 -1.95 -4.57
CA ARG A 162 13.26 -2.98 -5.35
C ARG A 162 12.59 -3.20 -6.69
N ALA A 163 13.37 -3.56 -7.68
CA ALA A 163 12.87 -3.83 -9.02
C ALA A 163 13.53 -5.06 -9.64
N ALA A 164 12.70 -5.83 -10.35
CA ALA A 164 13.11 -6.86 -11.28
C ALA A 164 12.19 -6.79 -12.51
N LYS A 165 12.44 -7.58 -13.55
CA LYS A 165 11.72 -7.50 -14.85
C LYS A 165 10.20 -7.38 -14.68
N ASP A 166 9.57 -8.27 -13.91
CA ASP A 166 8.12 -8.34 -13.75
C ASP A 166 7.66 -7.98 -12.33
N LEU A 167 8.55 -7.34 -11.54
CA LEU A 167 8.35 -7.17 -10.12
C LEU A 167 8.74 -5.77 -9.66
N ARG A 168 7.89 -5.17 -8.83
CA ARG A 168 8.17 -3.96 -8.04
C ARG A 168 7.84 -4.26 -6.59
N ILE A 169 8.74 -3.89 -5.70
CA ILE A 169 8.59 -4.10 -4.25
C ILE A 169 8.81 -2.79 -3.52
N ILE A 170 8.00 -2.57 -2.49
CA ILE A 170 8.18 -1.49 -1.53
C ILE A 170 8.13 -2.11 -0.14
N ASP A 171 9.29 -2.18 0.52
CA ASP A 171 9.34 -2.52 1.94
C ASP A 171 9.14 -1.23 2.75
N ARG A 172 8.19 -1.26 3.68
CA ARG A 172 7.88 -0.16 4.60
C ARG A 172 8.22 -0.60 6.02
N ILE A 173 9.28 -0.04 6.58
CA ILE A 173 9.70 -0.27 7.97
C ILE A 173 9.40 1.02 8.73
N ILE A 174 8.37 0.98 9.58
CA ILE A 174 7.76 2.15 10.20
C ILE A 174 7.93 2.04 11.71
N THR A 175 8.69 2.96 12.28
CA THR A 175 8.86 3.08 13.75
C THR A 175 8.01 4.24 14.25
N LEU A 176 7.05 3.94 15.11
CA LEU A 176 6.22 4.92 15.80
C LEU A 176 6.75 5.12 17.21
N THR A 177 7.00 6.37 17.60
CA THR A 177 7.49 6.75 18.95
C THR A 177 6.49 7.69 19.60
N ALA A 178 5.89 7.25 20.72
CA ALA A 178 5.04 8.10 21.53
C ALA A 178 5.86 9.26 22.12
N GLN A 179 5.28 10.46 22.13
CA GLN A 179 6.00 11.64 22.57
C GLN A 179 5.85 11.83 24.10
N GLU A 180 5.44 13.00 24.56
CA GLU A 180 5.34 13.34 25.99
C GLU A 180 4.24 12.57 26.73
N LYS A 181 3.26 12.04 26.01
CA LYS A 181 2.12 11.29 26.55
C LYS A 181 2.01 9.93 25.90
N ASP A 182 1.29 9.03 26.55
CA ASP A 182 0.90 7.74 25.97
C ASP A 182 0.14 7.97 24.66
N ALA A 183 0.46 7.18 23.64
CA ALA A 183 -0.29 7.13 22.39
C ALA A 183 -1.19 5.88 22.40
N VAL A 184 -2.49 6.08 22.53
CA VAL A 184 -3.50 5.02 22.55
C VAL A 184 -4.18 4.96 21.18
N PHE A 185 -3.96 3.87 20.46
CA PHE A 185 -4.68 3.54 19.24
C PHE A 185 -5.98 2.85 19.65
N HIS A 186 -7.06 3.64 19.80
CA HIS A 186 -8.37 3.09 20.13
C HIS A 186 -8.87 2.20 18.99
N ASP A 187 -9.47 1.07 19.35
CA ASP A 187 -9.88 0.04 18.41
C ASP A 187 -10.78 0.60 17.30
N SER A 188 -10.34 0.48 16.08
CA SER A 188 -11.03 0.94 14.86
C SER A 188 -10.66 0.07 13.67
N LYS A 189 -11.58 -0.10 12.71
CA LYS A 189 -11.28 -0.74 11.43
C LYS A 189 -10.49 0.18 10.48
N GLU A 190 -10.42 1.48 10.76
CA GLU A 190 -9.84 2.50 9.90
C GLU A 190 -8.31 2.58 10.09
N GLY A 191 -7.57 1.73 9.41
CA GLY A 191 -6.10 1.62 9.49
C GLY A 191 -5.57 0.43 8.68
N ALA A 192 -4.27 0.27 8.60
CA ALA A 192 -3.23 1.27 8.85
C ALA A 192 -2.40 1.51 7.58
N ILE A 193 -1.84 0.44 6.96
CA ILE A 193 -1.22 0.48 5.63
C ILE A 193 -2.26 0.15 4.58
N ALA A 194 -2.43 1.03 3.61
CA ALA A 194 -3.50 0.90 2.64
C ALA A 194 -3.10 1.27 1.22
N ILE A 195 -3.84 0.69 0.28
CA ILE A 195 -3.82 1.03 -1.14
C ILE A 195 -5.27 1.24 -1.58
N ARG A 196 -5.54 2.30 -2.33
CA ARG A 196 -6.80 2.47 -3.05
C ARG A 196 -6.55 2.24 -4.53
N VAL A 197 -7.15 1.18 -5.06
CA VAL A 197 -6.94 0.76 -6.45
C VAL A 197 -7.92 1.43 -7.41
N THR A 198 -7.54 1.43 -8.69
CA THR A 198 -8.38 1.90 -9.81
C THR A 198 -9.60 0.99 -10.00
N ARG A 199 -10.60 1.49 -10.74
CA ARG A 199 -11.90 0.83 -10.97
C ARG A 199 -11.79 -0.61 -11.49
N THR A 200 -10.84 -0.90 -12.38
CA THR A 200 -10.68 -2.25 -12.97
C THR A 200 -10.28 -3.32 -11.96
N LEU A 201 -9.67 -2.94 -10.86
CA LEU A 201 -9.27 -3.82 -9.75
C LEU A 201 -10.28 -3.84 -8.59
N GLU A 202 -11.43 -3.20 -8.73
CA GLU A 202 -12.55 -3.40 -7.80
C GLU A 202 -13.22 -4.76 -8.04
N GLU A 203 -13.98 -5.25 -7.07
CA GLU A 203 -14.89 -6.38 -7.29
C GLU A 203 -16.15 -5.90 -8.01
N PRO A 204 -16.76 -6.72 -8.89
CA PRO A 204 -18.04 -6.38 -9.53
C PRO A 204 -19.13 -6.07 -8.50
N SER A 205 -19.87 -5.00 -8.71
CA SER A 205 -20.94 -4.55 -7.81
C SER A 205 -22.17 -4.11 -8.59
N THR A 206 -23.34 -4.33 -7.99
CA THR A 206 -24.64 -3.87 -8.54
C THR A 206 -25.19 -2.67 -7.79
N LYS A 207 -24.52 -2.21 -6.72
CA LYS A 207 -25.01 -1.11 -5.89
C LYS A 207 -24.81 0.24 -6.60
N PRO A 208 -25.79 1.16 -6.57
CA PRO A 208 -25.62 2.51 -7.09
C PRO A 208 -24.44 3.23 -6.40
N GLU A 209 -23.68 4.00 -7.15
CA GLU A 209 -22.52 4.71 -6.65
C GLU A 209 -22.28 6.02 -7.43
N ILE A 210 -21.39 6.86 -6.93
CA ILE A 210 -21.01 8.11 -7.58
C ILE A 210 -19.64 7.95 -8.23
N PHE A 211 -19.58 8.21 -9.52
CA PHE A 211 -18.37 8.17 -10.33
C PHE A 211 -18.10 9.52 -10.99
N THR A 212 -16.84 9.75 -11.32
CA THR A 212 -16.46 10.86 -12.19
C THR A 212 -16.93 10.57 -13.61
N ASP A 213 -17.69 11.48 -14.22
CA ASP A 213 -18.06 11.40 -15.63
C ASP A 213 -16.95 11.89 -16.57
N ALA A 214 -17.20 11.91 -17.87
CA ALA A 214 -16.24 12.35 -18.89
C ALA A 214 -15.86 13.85 -18.77
N ALA A 215 -16.69 14.66 -18.10
CA ALA A 215 -16.42 16.08 -17.84
C ALA A 215 -15.72 16.32 -16.49
N GLY A 216 -15.38 15.25 -15.75
CA GLY A 216 -14.77 15.35 -14.42
C GLY A 216 -15.77 15.67 -13.30
N ILE A 217 -17.08 15.48 -13.53
CA ILE A 217 -18.15 15.82 -12.59
C ILE A 217 -18.62 14.55 -11.87
N PRO A 218 -18.74 14.57 -10.51
CA PRO A 218 -19.31 13.45 -9.76
C PRO A 218 -20.80 13.23 -10.16
N THR A 219 -21.09 12.05 -10.71
CA THR A 219 -22.42 11.69 -11.22
C THR A 219 -22.88 10.37 -10.64
N THR A 220 -24.13 10.31 -10.15
CA THR A 220 -24.72 9.08 -9.62
C THR A 220 -25.04 8.10 -10.75
N VAL A 221 -24.50 6.88 -10.65
CA VAL A 221 -24.74 5.77 -11.56
C VAL A 221 -25.60 4.73 -10.85
N ALA A 222 -26.85 4.61 -11.26
CA ALA A 222 -27.82 3.71 -10.62
C ALA A 222 -27.55 2.22 -10.94
N LYS A 223 -27.07 1.93 -12.16
CA LYS A 223 -26.69 0.57 -12.58
C LYS A 223 -25.24 0.58 -13.06
N LEU A 224 -24.39 -0.12 -12.33
CA LEU A 224 -22.96 -0.14 -12.64
C LEU A 224 -22.66 -0.99 -13.87
N ASP A 225 -21.84 -0.44 -14.76
CA ASP A 225 -21.12 -1.21 -15.74
C ASP A 225 -19.90 -1.86 -15.07
N ASN A 226 -19.86 -3.18 -15.08
CA ASN A 226 -18.74 -3.97 -14.56
C ASN A 226 -17.81 -4.48 -15.68
N THR A 227 -17.95 -3.98 -16.91
CA THR A 227 -17.05 -4.35 -18.01
C THR A 227 -15.61 -4.01 -17.63
N GLY A 228 -14.72 -5.01 -17.65
CA GLY A 228 -13.32 -4.86 -17.26
C GLY A 228 -13.05 -4.78 -15.75
N VAL A 229 -14.09 -4.85 -14.90
CA VAL A 229 -13.94 -4.91 -13.43
C VAL A 229 -13.74 -6.36 -13.00
N ASN A 230 -12.59 -6.68 -12.47
CA ASN A 230 -12.19 -8.08 -12.29
C ASN A 230 -11.23 -8.31 -11.09
N GLY A 231 -11.21 -7.40 -10.12
CA GLY A 231 -10.40 -7.54 -8.91
C GLY A 231 -10.87 -8.73 -8.07
N VAL A 232 -9.90 -9.53 -7.58
CA VAL A 232 -10.16 -10.67 -6.70
C VAL A 232 -9.12 -10.69 -5.57
N TYR A 233 -9.58 -10.64 -4.33
CA TYR A 233 -8.75 -10.83 -3.15
C TYR A 233 -8.48 -12.31 -2.89
N LEU A 234 -7.26 -12.64 -2.43
CA LEU A 234 -6.88 -13.96 -1.94
C LEU A 234 -5.99 -13.80 -0.70
N SER A 235 -6.37 -14.43 0.41
CA SER A 235 -5.57 -14.45 1.64
C SER A 235 -4.67 -15.67 1.74
N SER A 236 -3.68 -15.65 2.65
CA SER A 236 -2.84 -16.81 2.98
C SER A 236 -3.61 -18.00 3.55
N GLU A 237 -4.84 -17.76 3.98
CA GLU A 237 -5.75 -18.78 4.52
C GLU A 237 -6.68 -19.36 3.43
N GLY A 238 -6.46 -18.99 2.15
CA GLY A 238 -7.27 -19.45 1.02
C GLY A 238 -8.63 -18.79 0.89
N LEU A 239 -8.90 -17.70 1.64
CA LEU A 239 -10.17 -16.98 1.57
C LEU A 239 -10.18 -16.06 0.35
N VAL A 240 -11.29 -16.05 -0.40
CA VAL A 240 -11.42 -15.36 -1.68
C VAL A 240 -12.49 -14.28 -1.63
N GLY A 241 -12.15 -13.09 -2.13
CA GLY A 241 -13.06 -11.96 -2.25
C GLY A 241 -13.36 -11.24 -0.92
N GLU A 242 -13.96 -10.03 -0.99
CA GLU A 242 -14.34 -9.26 0.20
C GLU A 242 -15.21 -10.09 1.15
N LYS A 243 -16.20 -10.78 0.61
CA LYS A 243 -17.19 -11.52 1.40
C LYS A 243 -16.55 -12.46 2.42
N ASP A 244 -15.50 -13.16 2.04
CA ASP A 244 -14.87 -14.17 2.89
C ASP A 244 -13.61 -13.64 3.59
N ALA A 245 -12.80 -12.82 2.91
CA ALA A 245 -11.52 -12.34 3.40
C ALA A 245 -11.60 -11.10 4.30
N TRP A 246 -12.60 -10.21 4.11
CA TRP A 246 -12.74 -9.05 4.98
C TRP A 246 -12.91 -9.44 6.44
N SER A 247 -12.25 -8.72 7.36
CA SER A 247 -12.35 -8.94 8.81
C SER A 247 -11.66 -10.20 9.32
N THR A 248 -10.90 -10.91 8.49
CA THR A 248 -10.12 -12.09 8.89
C THR A 248 -8.69 -11.71 9.22
N ARG A 249 -7.91 -12.65 9.76
CA ARG A 249 -6.46 -12.51 9.98
C ARG A 249 -5.72 -13.39 9.00
N ALA A 250 -4.65 -12.86 8.43
CA ALA A 250 -3.77 -13.61 7.53
C ALA A 250 -2.40 -12.95 7.47
N LYS A 251 -1.36 -13.70 7.16
CA LYS A 251 0.03 -13.20 7.07
C LYS A 251 0.29 -12.41 5.80
N TRP A 252 -0.46 -12.66 4.74
CA TRP A 252 -0.46 -11.88 3.52
C TRP A 252 -1.85 -11.94 2.85
N MET A 253 -2.10 -10.96 2.02
CA MET A 253 -3.24 -10.93 1.11
C MET A 253 -2.78 -10.38 -0.23
N THR A 254 -3.37 -10.88 -1.32
CA THR A 254 -3.19 -10.35 -2.68
C THR A 254 -4.52 -9.85 -3.23
N LEU A 255 -4.45 -8.87 -4.13
CA LEU A 255 -5.50 -8.42 -5.00
C LEU A 255 -5.00 -8.61 -6.43
N SER A 256 -5.64 -9.49 -7.19
CA SER A 256 -5.27 -9.77 -8.58
C SER A 256 -6.37 -9.34 -9.54
N GLY A 257 -5.98 -8.91 -10.73
CA GLY A 257 -6.91 -8.50 -11.78
C GLY A 257 -6.18 -8.09 -13.06
N ASN A 258 -6.85 -7.30 -13.89
CA ASN A 258 -6.29 -6.79 -15.14
C ASN A 258 -6.36 -5.27 -15.20
N VAL A 259 -5.24 -4.62 -15.54
CA VAL A 259 -5.14 -3.18 -15.71
C VAL A 259 -4.66 -2.90 -17.12
N LYS A 260 -5.54 -2.34 -17.97
CA LYS A 260 -5.20 -1.97 -19.36
C LYS A 260 -4.58 -3.11 -20.17
N GLY A 261 -5.11 -4.35 -20.00
CA GLY A 261 -4.62 -5.53 -20.71
C GLY A 261 -3.49 -6.28 -20.00
N GLU A 262 -2.91 -5.72 -18.94
CA GLU A 262 -1.88 -6.36 -18.12
C GLU A 262 -2.52 -7.09 -16.94
N ASP A 263 -2.30 -8.40 -16.81
CA ASP A 263 -2.63 -9.13 -15.59
C ASP A 263 -1.66 -8.73 -14.48
N VAL A 264 -2.18 -8.44 -13.30
CA VAL A 264 -1.38 -7.98 -12.15
C VAL A 264 -1.79 -8.68 -10.87
N SER A 265 -0.85 -8.84 -9.96
CA SER A 265 -1.06 -9.24 -8.57
C SER A 265 -0.39 -8.23 -7.64
N ILE A 266 -1.19 -7.63 -6.75
CA ILE A 266 -0.74 -6.67 -5.74
C ILE A 266 -0.85 -7.35 -4.39
N GLY A 267 0.26 -7.49 -3.66
CA GLY A 267 0.29 -8.10 -2.34
C GLY A 267 0.61 -7.08 -1.24
N ILE A 268 0.01 -7.25 -0.07
CA ILE A 268 0.48 -6.66 1.18
C ILE A 268 0.86 -7.81 2.10
N PHE A 269 2.09 -7.78 2.61
CA PHE A 269 2.63 -8.81 3.51
C PHE A 269 2.89 -8.22 4.88
N ASP A 270 2.45 -8.93 5.92
CA ASP A 270 2.65 -8.60 7.32
C ASP A 270 3.82 -9.40 7.89
N HIS A 271 4.68 -8.79 8.69
CA HIS A 271 5.90 -9.43 9.20
C HIS A 271 5.66 -10.06 10.58
N PRO A 272 6.20 -11.29 10.86
CA PRO A 272 6.01 -11.96 12.16
C PRO A 272 6.54 -11.21 13.38
N LYS A 273 7.44 -10.23 13.17
CA LYS A 273 7.95 -9.35 14.24
C LYS A 273 7.02 -8.19 14.59
N ASN A 274 5.94 -7.99 13.83
CA ASN A 274 4.92 -7.01 14.19
C ASN A 274 4.14 -7.52 15.41
N SER A 275 3.98 -6.69 16.43
CA SER A 275 3.41 -7.09 17.74
C SER A 275 2.00 -7.67 17.68
N THR A 276 1.27 -7.37 16.60
CA THR A 276 -0.12 -7.81 16.39
C THR A 276 -0.27 -8.84 15.26
N TYR A 277 0.84 -9.43 14.81
CA TYR A 277 0.86 -10.43 13.74
C TYR A 277 0.02 -11.68 14.06
N PRO A 278 -0.66 -12.30 13.06
CA PRO A 278 -0.94 -11.73 11.75
C PRO A 278 -2.02 -10.65 11.83
N THR A 279 -1.94 -9.68 10.91
CA THR A 279 -2.81 -8.51 10.89
C THR A 279 -4.27 -8.84 10.53
N TYR A 280 -5.20 -7.91 10.83
CA TYR A 280 -6.56 -7.96 10.30
C TYR A 280 -6.63 -7.30 8.92
N TRP A 281 -7.56 -7.79 8.08
CA TRP A 281 -7.70 -7.30 6.71
C TRP A 281 -8.96 -6.46 6.54
N HIS A 282 -8.77 -5.22 6.09
CA HIS A 282 -9.82 -4.31 5.65
C HIS A 282 -9.79 -4.22 4.12
N CYS A 283 -10.11 -5.34 3.46
CA CYS A 283 -10.24 -5.43 2.02
C CYS A 283 -11.71 -5.20 1.61
N ARG A 284 -11.96 -4.27 0.68
CA ARG A 284 -13.31 -3.87 0.28
C ARG A 284 -13.46 -3.96 -1.22
N GLY A 285 -14.59 -4.48 -1.68
CA GLY A 285 -14.89 -4.64 -3.11
C GLY A 285 -14.85 -3.32 -3.90
N TYR A 286 -15.02 -2.18 -3.23
CA TYR A 286 -14.86 -0.85 -3.84
C TYR A 286 -13.38 -0.41 -3.98
N GLY A 287 -12.43 -1.31 -3.79
CA GLY A 287 -11.01 -1.08 -4.07
C GLY A 287 -10.18 -0.53 -2.92
N LEU A 288 -10.65 -0.56 -1.66
CA LEU A 288 -9.78 -0.38 -0.50
C LEU A 288 -9.11 -1.71 -0.14
N PHE A 289 -7.79 -1.69 -0.12
CA PHE A 289 -6.96 -2.82 0.27
C PHE A 289 -6.04 -2.41 1.42
N ALA A 290 -6.36 -2.83 2.65
CA ALA A 290 -5.63 -2.40 3.84
C ALA A 290 -5.36 -3.54 4.82
N ALA A 291 -4.17 -3.48 5.46
CA ALA A 291 -3.78 -4.28 6.62
C ALA A 291 -3.86 -3.42 7.88
N ASN A 292 -4.55 -3.90 8.91
CA ASN A 292 -4.80 -3.15 10.14
C ASN A 292 -4.26 -3.90 11.37
N PRO A 293 -3.09 -3.52 11.89
CA PRO A 293 -2.52 -4.15 13.07
C PRO A 293 -3.12 -3.63 14.40
N PHE A 294 -3.93 -2.57 14.38
CA PHE A 294 -4.41 -1.89 15.58
C PHE A 294 -5.90 -2.14 15.88
N GLY A 295 -6.69 -2.56 14.89
CA GLY A 295 -8.09 -2.90 15.06
C GLY A 295 -8.27 -4.38 15.42
N ALA A 296 -9.29 -4.68 16.21
CA ALA A 296 -9.69 -6.06 16.53
C ALA A 296 -11.20 -6.20 16.71
N LYS A 297 -11.84 -5.35 17.50
CA LYS A 297 -13.26 -5.41 17.84
C LYS A 297 -14.17 -5.32 16.62
N GLU A 298 -13.82 -4.47 15.67
CA GLU A 298 -14.58 -4.27 14.44
C GLU A 298 -14.31 -5.34 13.36
N PHE A 299 -13.50 -6.34 13.68
CA PHE A 299 -13.17 -7.46 12.80
C PHE A 299 -13.69 -8.80 13.34
N PRO A 300 -15.02 -9.02 13.32
CA PRO A 300 -15.65 -10.14 14.03
C PRO A 300 -15.24 -11.53 13.52
N LYS A 301 -14.82 -11.68 12.26
CA LYS A 301 -14.38 -12.99 11.74
C LYS A 301 -13.05 -13.42 12.36
N GLY A 302 -12.09 -12.50 12.48
CA GLY A 302 -10.79 -12.75 13.10
C GLY A 302 -10.82 -12.61 14.64
N ASN A 303 -11.86 -11.99 15.20
CA ASN A 303 -12.04 -11.77 16.62
C ASN A 303 -13.51 -11.96 17.03
N PRO A 304 -14.01 -13.22 17.12
CA PRO A 304 -15.39 -13.50 17.51
C PRO A 304 -15.78 -12.96 18.89
N SER A 305 -14.82 -12.83 19.80
CA SER A 305 -15.04 -12.28 21.15
C SER A 305 -15.34 -10.79 21.15
N LYS A 306 -15.06 -10.08 20.04
CA LYS A 306 -15.17 -8.62 19.90
C LYS A 306 -14.42 -7.84 20.99
N LYS A 307 -13.38 -8.44 21.58
CA LYS A 307 -12.52 -7.75 22.54
C LYS A 307 -11.71 -6.68 21.84
N ALA A 308 -11.74 -5.45 22.37
CA ALA A 308 -10.96 -4.35 21.83
C ALA A 308 -9.45 -4.54 22.10
N LEU A 309 -8.62 -4.17 21.13
CA LEU A 309 -7.16 -4.22 21.26
C LEU A 309 -6.63 -3.02 22.06
N ASN A 310 -7.04 -1.79 21.69
CA ASN A 310 -6.55 -0.53 22.26
C ASN A 310 -5.02 -0.53 22.41
N PHE A 311 -4.31 -0.71 21.29
CA PHE A 311 -2.85 -0.77 21.28
C PHE A 311 -2.26 0.53 21.85
N THR A 312 -1.35 0.41 22.82
CA THR A 312 -0.83 1.57 23.55
C THR A 312 0.68 1.59 23.53
N LEU A 313 1.26 2.70 23.11
CA LEU A 313 2.67 3.06 23.34
C LEU A 313 2.74 4.02 24.51
N LYS A 314 3.48 3.65 25.55
CA LYS A 314 3.78 4.55 26.65
C LYS A 314 4.65 5.72 26.20
N ALA A 315 4.57 6.85 26.89
CA ALA A 315 5.42 8.02 26.60
C ALA A 315 6.89 7.61 26.43
N GLY A 316 7.50 8.01 25.32
CA GLY A 316 8.86 7.67 24.93
C GLY A 316 9.08 6.26 24.39
N GLN A 317 8.08 5.37 24.41
CA GLN A 317 8.20 4.04 23.83
C GLN A 317 8.05 4.06 22.32
N SER A 318 8.73 3.12 21.66
CA SER A 318 8.68 2.92 20.21
C SER A 318 8.24 1.51 19.87
N GLU A 319 7.56 1.36 18.74
CA GLU A 319 7.23 0.08 18.11
C GLU A 319 7.51 0.17 16.61
N THR A 320 8.02 -0.91 16.05
CA THR A 320 8.38 -0.96 14.63
C THR A 320 7.53 -1.96 13.88
N PHE A 321 6.77 -1.48 12.91
CA PHE A 321 5.96 -2.28 12.00
C PHE A 321 6.68 -2.45 10.66
N ARG A 322 6.59 -3.64 10.09
CA ARG A 322 7.23 -4.04 8.84
C ARG A 322 6.20 -4.61 7.90
N PHE A 323 6.11 -4.00 6.71
CA PHE A 323 5.21 -4.45 5.66
C PHE A 323 5.94 -4.47 4.33
N ARG A 324 5.49 -5.34 3.43
CA ARG A 324 5.88 -5.31 2.02
C ARG A 324 4.66 -5.08 1.16
N ILE A 325 4.76 -4.13 0.22
CA ILE A 325 3.88 -4.05 -0.94
C ILE A 325 4.61 -4.73 -2.09
N LEU A 326 3.99 -5.77 -2.63
CA LEU A 326 4.45 -6.51 -3.81
C LEU A 326 3.57 -6.13 -5.00
N ILE A 327 4.17 -5.86 -6.15
CA ILE A 327 3.46 -5.58 -7.40
C ILE A 327 4.10 -6.46 -8.47
N HIS A 328 3.35 -7.45 -8.95
CA HIS A 328 3.82 -8.44 -9.92
C HIS A 328 3.00 -8.35 -11.20
N THR A 329 3.66 -8.25 -12.35
CA THR A 329 3.04 -8.44 -13.66
C THR A 329 2.77 -9.91 -13.86
N GLY A 330 1.49 -10.27 -14.09
CA GLY A 330 0.98 -11.63 -14.10
C GLY A 330 0.24 -12.00 -12.81
N LYS A 331 -0.55 -13.07 -12.89
CA LYS A 331 -1.29 -13.62 -11.75
C LYS A 331 -0.39 -14.53 -10.94
N LEU A 332 -0.30 -14.27 -9.65
CA LEU A 332 0.34 -15.15 -8.68
C LEU A 332 -0.70 -16.06 -8.04
N ASP A 333 -0.40 -17.35 -7.97
CA ASP A 333 -1.14 -18.28 -7.11
C ASP A 333 -0.66 -18.21 -5.65
N ALA A 334 -1.30 -18.97 -4.78
CA ALA A 334 -0.97 -18.99 -3.35
C ALA A 334 0.46 -19.48 -3.08
N ALA A 335 0.96 -20.46 -3.83
CA ALA A 335 2.30 -21.02 -3.63
C ALA A 335 3.39 -20.03 -4.09
N GLN A 336 3.16 -19.38 -5.22
CA GLN A 336 4.04 -18.32 -5.72
C GLN A 336 4.06 -17.12 -4.78
N THR A 337 2.89 -16.71 -4.26
CA THR A 337 2.78 -15.63 -3.26
C THR A 337 3.50 -16.01 -1.98
N GLU A 338 3.37 -17.26 -1.51
CA GLU A 338 4.08 -17.75 -0.34
C GLU A 338 5.60 -17.71 -0.54
N ALA A 339 6.10 -18.06 -1.72
CA ALA A 339 7.53 -17.95 -2.02
C ALA A 339 8.03 -16.49 -1.93
N GLN A 340 7.23 -15.52 -2.41
CA GLN A 340 7.53 -14.08 -2.27
C GLN A 340 7.48 -13.64 -0.80
N TYR A 341 6.55 -14.18 -0.01
CA TYR A 341 6.49 -13.92 1.42
C TYR A 341 7.73 -14.45 2.15
N GLN A 342 8.18 -15.65 1.84
CA GLN A 342 9.43 -16.21 2.41
C GLN A 342 10.66 -15.37 2.03
N GLN A 343 10.67 -14.78 0.83
CA GLN A 343 11.73 -13.84 0.43
C GLN A 343 11.65 -12.54 1.25
N PHE A 344 10.45 -12.00 1.51
CA PHE A 344 10.27 -10.85 2.41
C PHE A 344 10.90 -11.07 3.79
N LEU A 345 10.70 -12.26 4.39
CA LEU A 345 11.25 -12.58 5.71
C LEU A 345 12.79 -12.67 5.73
N LYS A 346 13.41 -12.92 4.58
CA LYS A 346 14.89 -12.90 4.44
C LYS A 346 15.42 -11.48 4.25
N ASP A 347 14.70 -10.65 3.51
CA ASP A 347 15.11 -9.29 3.15
C ASP A 347 14.91 -8.28 4.29
N VAL A 348 13.87 -8.46 5.10
CA VAL A 348 13.47 -7.54 6.19
C VAL A 348 13.57 -8.29 7.53
N LYS A 349 14.49 -7.84 8.40
CA LYS A 349 14.77 -8.47 9.70
C LYS A 349 14.24 -7.68 10.87
#